data_34970dd1bbf0ae0973559e19b5e30dc4
#
_entry.id   34970dd1bbf0ae0973559e19b5e30dc4
#
_cell.length_a   1.000
_cell.length_b   1.000
_cell.length_c   1.000
_cell.angle_alpha   90.00
_cell.angle_beta   90.00
_cell.angle_gamma   90.00
#
_symmetry.space_group_name_H-M   'P 1'
#
loop_
_entity.id
_entity.type
_entity.pdbx_description
1 polymer ?
#
loop_
_entity_poly.entity_id
_entity_poly.type
_entity_poly.pdbx_seq_one_letter_code
_entity_poly.pdbx_strand_id
1 'polypeptide(L)'
;MRGADVSATDQAPEAKKYLGGKPGGQEKVARTYRDQPPVIPHAVENFDEITLEENQCLTCHSAETYKKKKAPKIGESHFRDRDGKLLPTTSSLRHNCTQCHVPQVDAPPLVENDFKGDLAEGKAAKGKKKN
;
A
#
# COMPACT_ATOMS: atom_id res chain seq x y z
N MET A 1 24.05 -16.75 -6.19
CA MET A 1 25.50 -16.58 -5.99
C MET A 1 25.94 -15.26 -6.62
N ARG A 2 26.75 -14.48 -5.91
CA ARG A 2 27.36 -13.27 -6.43
C ARG A 2 28.33 -13.66 -7.54
N GLY A 3 28.13 -13.17 -8.77
CA GLY A 3 28.97 -13.52 -9.92
C GLY A 3 30.27 -12.73 -10.05
N ALA A 4 30.65 -11.97 -9.01
CA ALA A 4 31.83 -11.11 -9.00
C ALA A 4 32.72 -11.41 -7.77
N ASP A 5 33.99 -11.02 -7.88
CA ASP A 5 34.94 -11.08 -6.76
C ASP A 5 34.41 -10.30 -5.55
N VAL A 6 34.70 -10.75 -4.32
CA VAL A 6 34.24 -10.14 -3.08
C VAL A 6 34.79 -8.73 -2.86
N SER A 7 35.92 -8.39 -3.47
CA SER A 7 36.51 -7.05 -3.43
C SER A 7 35.90 -6.08 -4.45
N ALA A 8 35.13 -6.58 -5.43
CA ALA A 8 34.50 -5.74 -6.41
C ALA A 8 33.32 -4.96 -5.81
N THR A 9 33.19 -3.71 -6.20
CA THR A 9 32.04 -2.88 -5.79
C THR A 9 30.74 -3.48 -6.30
N ASP A 10 29.75 -3.59 -5.41
CA ASP A 10 28.41 -4.03 -5.79
C ASP A 10 27.78 -3.05 -6.75
N GLN A 11 27.21 -3.58 -7.81
CA GLN A 11 26.41 -2.77 -8.71
C GLN A 11 24.96 -2.70 -8.19
N ALA A 12 24.39 -1.51 -8.21
CA ALA A 12 22.97 -1.34 -7.88
C ALA A 12 22.12 -2.17 -8.87
N PRO A 13 21.10 -2.89 -8.38
CA PRO A 13 20.19 -3.59 -9.26
C PRO A 13 19.41 -2.58 -10.12
N GLU A 14 19.02 -3.01 -11.31
CA GLU A 14 18.17 -2.22 -12.19
C GLU A 14 16.85 -1.87 -11.49
N ALA A 15 16.49 -0.59 -11.47
CA ALA A 15 15.21 -0.15 -10.95
C ALA A 15 14.07 -0.66 -11.85
N LYS A 16 13.13 -1.37 -11.29
CA LYS A 16 11.94 -1.84 -12.00
C LYS A 16 10.87 -0.75 -12.04
N LYS A 17 10.15 -0.68 -13.14
CA LYS A 17 9.04 0.27 -13.31
C LYS A 17 7.82 -0.16 -12.50
N TYR A 18 7.01 0.80 -12.07
CA TYR A 18 5.71 0.50 -11.48
C TYR A 18 4.76 -0.09 -12.54
N LEU A 19 3.97 -1.09 -12.13
CA LEU A 19 2.91 -1.66 -12.97
C LEU A 19 1.77 -0.66 -13.20
N GLY A 20 1.42 0.11 -12.16
CA GLY A 20 0.35 1.08 -12.21
C GLY A 20 0.76 2.40 -12.85
N GLY A 21 -0.22 3.08 -13.46
CA GLY A 21 -0.09 4.45 -13.92
C GLY A 21 -0.55 5.47 -12.85
N LYS A 22 -1.07 6.61 -13.31
CA LYS A 22 -1.56 7.68 -12.44
C LYS A 22 -2.66 7.19 -11.47
N PRO A 23 -2.73 7.72 -10.24
CA PRO A 23 -3.79 7.40 -9.29
C PRO A 23 -5.20 7.57 -9.89
N GLY A 24 -6.10 6.65 -9.54
CA GLY A 24 -7.51 6.69 -9.95
C GLY A 24 -7.84 5.93 -11.24
N GLY A 25 -6.84 5.49 -12.00
CA GLY A 25 -7.03 4.76 -13.26
C GLY A 25 -6.96 3.23 -13.14
N GLN A 26 -6.61 2.70 -11.97
CA GLN A 26 -6.38 1.27 -11.78
C GLN A 26 -7.48 0.62 -10.95
N GLU A 27 -7.76 -0.64 -11.27
CA GLU A 27 -8.57 -1.49 -10.41
C GLU A 27 -7.87 -1.81 -9.09
N LYS A 28 -8.65 -1.99 -8.04
CA LYS A 28 -8.12 -2.38 -6.74
C LYS A 28 -7.64 -3.82 -6.79
N VAL A 29 -6.44 -4.07 -6.29
CA VAL A 29 -5.92 -5.43 -6.14
C VAL A 29 -6.66 -6.12 -4.98
N ALA A 30 -7.16 -7.32 -5.23
CA ALA A 30 -7.86 -8.10 -4.22
C ALA A 30 -6.92 -8.53 -3.09
N ARG A 31 -7.42 -8.51 -1.85
CA ARG A 31 -6.70 -9.06 -0.70
C ARG A 31 -6.85 -10.58 -0.66
N THR A 32 -5.81 -11.26 -0.22
CA THR A 32 -5.82 -12.72 -0.03
C THR A 32 -6.20 -13.13 1.38
N TYR A 33 -6.06 -12.23 2.36
CA TYR A 33 -6.53 -12.45 3.73
C TYR A 33 -7.17 -11.18 4.31
N ARG A 34 -7.99 -11.35 5.36
CA ARG A 34 -8.92 -10.33 5.88
C ARG A 34 -8.24 -9.04 6.30
N ASP A 35 -7.17 -9.11 7.04
CA ASP A 35 -6.49 -7.95 7.62
C ASP A 35 -5.26 -7.52 6.82
N GLN A 36 -5.12 -8.03 5.60
CA GLN A 36 -4.05 -7.62 4.70
C GLN A 36 -4.13 -6.13 4.40
N PRO A 37 -3.04 -5.38 4.58
CA PRO A 37 -2.96 -4.03 4.06
C PRO A 37 -3.16 -4.06 2.53
N PRO A 38 -4.13 -3.31 1.97
CA PRO A 38 -4.28 -3.27 0.52
C PRO A 38 -2.98 -2.83 -0.15
N VAL A 39 -2.56 -3.54 -1.18
CA VAL A 39 -1.44 -3.10 -2.01
C VAL A 39 -1.83 -1.90 -2.85
N ILE A 40 -0.86 -1.06 -3.19
CA ILE A 40 -1.08 0.16 -3.97
C ILE A 40 -1.13 -0.21 -5.46
N PRO A 41 -2.28 -0.02 -6.15
CA PRO A 41 -2.40 -0.38 -7.56
C PRO A 41 -1.83 0.68 -8.53
N HIS A 42 -1.55 1.88 -8.05
CA HIS A 42 -1.02 2.99 -8.85
C HIS A 42 0.47 3.22 -8.58
N ALA A 43 1.16 3.88 -9.50
CA ALA A 43 2.51 4.37 -9.27
C ALA A 43 2.50 5.44 -8.16
N VAL A 44 3.60 5.56 -7.43
CA VAL A 44 3.76 6.53 -6.32
C VAL A 44 4.90 7.52 -6.57
N GLU A 45 5.58 7.43 -7.71
CA GLU A 45 6.64 8.36 -8.07
C GLU A 45 6.18 9.82 -7.95
N ASN A 46 6.99 10.64 -7.31
CA ASN A 46 6.78 12.07 -7.06
C ASN A 46 5.69 12.43 -6.04
N PHE A 47 5.10 11.47 -5.33
CA PHE A 47 4.15 11.71 -4.22
C PHE A 47 4.17 10.61 -3.16
N ASP A 48 5.35 10.08 -2.91
CA ASP A 48 5.64 9.06 -1.89
C ASP A 48 6.42 9.63 -0.69
N GLU A 49 6.66 10.93 -0.67
CA GLU A 49 7.37 11.57 0.43
C GLU A 49 6.56 11.51 1.72
N ILE A 50 7.21 10.97 2.75
CA ILE A 50 6.70 10.90 4.12
C ILE A 50 7.80 11.37 5.05
N THR A 51 7.61 12.54 5.65
CA THR A 51 8.47 13.12 6.68
C THR A 51 7.72 13.20 8.00
N LEU A 52 8.31 13.80 9.03
CA LEU A 52 7.61 14.06 10.29
C LEU A 52 6.49 15.09 10.13
N GLU A 53 6.66 16.03 9.22
CA GLU A 53 5.75 17.15 8.98
C GLU A 53 4.77 16.89 7.84
N GLU A 54 5.18 16.11 6.85
CA GLU A 54 4.41 15.89 5.64
C GLU A 54 4.19 14.40 5.37
N ASN A 55 3.01 14.09 4.88
CA ASN A 55 2.67 12.78 4.36
C ASN A 55 1.83 12.94 3.09
N GLN A 56 2.45 12.78 1.94
CA GLN A 56 1.82 13.00 0.64
C GLN A 56 0.68 12.02 0.35
N CYS A 57 0.67 10.84 0.94
CA CYS A 57 -0.45 9.89 0.80
C CYS A 57 -1.75 10.48 1.35
N LEU A 58 -1.67 11.27 2.44
CA LEU A 58 -2.83 11.89 3.07
C LEU A 58 -3.45 13.01 2.23
N THR A 59 -2.73 13.56 1.28
CA THR A 59 -3.28 14.59 0.37
C THR A 59 -4.47 14.07 -0.46
N CYS A 60 -4.52 12.75 -0.67
CA CYS A 60 -5.62 12.08 -1.36
C CYS A 60 -6.45 11.15 -0.48
N HIS A 61 -5.83 10.48 0.50
CA HIS A 61 -6.46 9.40 1.25
C HIS A 61 -7.02 9.80 2.62
N SER A 62 -6.78 11.03 3.07
CA SER A 62 -7.26 11.50 4.38
C SER A 62 -8.80 11.55 4.46
N ALA A 63 -9.32 11.64 5.69
CA ALA A 63 -10.76 11.74 5.94
C ALA A 63 -11.39 12.99 5.29
N GLU A 64 -10.61 14.05 5.12
CA GLU A 64 -11.04 15.35 4.59
C GLU A 64 -11.02 15.38 3.06
N THR A 65 -10.05 14.70 2.44
CA THR A 65 -9.75 14.86 1.01
C THR A 65 -10.24 13.70 0.13
N TYR A 66 -10.39 12.50 0.68
CA TYR A 66 -10.64 11.28 -0.10
C TYR A 66 -11.83 11.36 -1.05
N LYS A 67 -12.93 12.03 -0.65
CA LYS A 67 -14.12 12.19 -1.50
C LYS A 67 -13.82 13.07 -2.72
N LYS A 68 -13.19 14.23 -2.49
CA LYS A 68 -12.81 15.18 -3.55
C LYS A 68 -11.80 14.54 -4.51
N LYS A 69 -10.88 13.74 -3.99
CA LYS A 69 -9.85 13.07 -4.78
C LYS A 69 -10.30 11.73 -5.35
N LYS A 70 -11.52 11.27 -5.01
CA LYS A 70 -12.04 9.94 -5.40
C LYS A 70 -11.13 8.78 -4.99
N ALA A 71 -10.37 8.97 -3.93
CA ALA A 71 -9.46 7.98 -3.37
C ALA A 71 -10.16 7.12 -2.30
N PRO A 72 -9.71 5.88 -2.04
CA PRO A 72 -10.16 5.14 -0.89
C PRO A 72 -9.79 5.86 0.41
N LYS A 73 -10.76 5.98 1.33
CA LYS A 73 -10.50 6.53 2.66
C LYS A 73 -9.67 5.56 3.49
N ILE A 74 -8.72 6.09 4.27
CA ILE A 74 -8.01 5.29 5.30
C ILE A 74 -8.99 4.72 6.31
N GLY A 75 -8.76 3.46 6.72
CA GLY A 75 -9.64 2.75 7.64
C GLY A 75 -9.54 3.22 9.09
N GLU A 76 -10.56 2.92 9.90
CA GLU A 76 -10.61 3.31 11.33
C GLU A 76 -9.41 2.80 12.14
N SER A 77 -8.86 1.64 11.77
CA SER A 77 -7.66 1.07 12.41
C SER A 77 -6.44 2.00 12.41
N HIS A 78 -6.40 2.98 11.50
CA HIS A 78 -5.32 3.96 11.42
C HIS A 78 -5.49 5.14 12.39
N PHE A 79 -6.63 5.23 13.05
CA PHE A 79 -6.95 6.25 14.04
C PHE A 79 -6.92 5.71 15.47
N ARG A 80 -6.32 4.54 15.69
CA ARG A 80 -6.21 3.95 17.03
C ARG A 80 -4.78 4.02 17.52
N ASP A 81 -4.63 4.36 18.79
CA ASP A 81 -3.34 4.29 19.48
C ASP A 81 -3.00 2.84 19.90
N ARG A 82 -1.90 2.69 20.64
CA ARG A 82 -1.43 1.39 21.14
C ARG A 82 -2.43 0.69 22.04
N ASP A 83 -3.20 1.47 22.80
CA ASP A 83 -4.20 0.97 23.77
C ASP A 83 -5.58 0.78 23.11
N GLY A 84 -5.68 0.98 21.79
CA GLY A 84 -6.91 0.84 21.02
C GLY A 84 -7.86 2.04 21.10
N LYS A 85 -7.47 3.11 21.77
CA LYS A 85 -8.26 4.34 21.89
C LYS A 85 -8.32 5.05 20.53
N LEU A 86 -9.52 5.50 20.15
CA LEU A 86 -9.74 6.25 18.93
C LEU A 86 -9.19 7.69 19.07
N LEU A 87 -8.38 8.07 18.11
CA LEU A 87 -7.77 9.39 18.01
C LEU A 87 -8.51 10.27 17.00
N PRO A 88 -8.47 11.59 17.13
CA PRO A 88 -9.08 12.51 16.16
C PRO A 88 -8.34 12.56 14.83
N THR A 89 -7.04 12.21 14.82
CA THR A 89 -6.16 12.21 13.66
C THR A 89 -5.51 10.84 13.47
N THR A 90 -4.86 10.63 12.35
CA THR A 90 -4.11 9.39 12.09
C THR A 90 -3.06 9.18 13.19
N SER A 91 -3.02 7.98 13.74
CA SER A 91 -2.04 7.58 14.75
C SER A 91 -0.62 7.69 14.20
N SER A 92 0.32 8.16 15.02
CA SER A 92 1.75 8.17 14.68
C SER A 92 2.30 6.78 14.36
N LEU A 93 1.70 5.72 14.93
CA LEU A 93 2.03 4.32 14.61
C LEU A 93 1.67 3.93 13.17
N ARG A 94 0.85 4.74 12.48
CA ARG A 94 0.37 4.51 11.11
C ARG A 94 0.78 5.63 10.15
N HIS A 95 1.75 6.46 10.57
CA HIS A 95 2.19 7.60 9.77
C HIS A 95 2.97 7.16 8.52
N ASN A 96 3.79 6.13 8.63
CA ASN A 96 4.60 5.64 7.51
C ASN A 96 3.83 4.58 6.70
N CYS A 97 3.04 5.05 5.73
CA CYS A 97 2.10 4.24 4.95
C CYS A 97 2.80 3.12 4.17
N THR A 98 3.96 3.40 3.58
CA THR A 98 4.70 2.46 2.72
C THR A 98 5.36 1.30 3.45
N GLN A 99 5.41 1.33 4.78
CA GLN A 99 5.84 0.16 5.57
C GLN A 99 4.84 -1.01 5.49
N CYS A 100 3.57 -0.73 5.20
CA CYS A 100 2.52 -1.75 5.11
C CYS A 100 1.84 -1.79 3.75
N HIS A 101 1.74 -0.65 3.07
CA HIS A 101 1.15 -0.54 1.74
C HIS A 101 2.27 -0.42 0.70
N VAL A 102 2.37 -1.37 -0.20
CA VAL A 102 3.45 -1.41 -1.19
C VAL A 102 2.91 -1.26 -2.62
N PRO A 103 3.55 -0.45 -3.47
CA PRO A 103 3.23 -0.40 -4.88
C PRO A 103 3.71 -1.67 -5.58
N GLN A 104 3.09 -2.01 -6.69
CA GLN A 104 3.47 -3.14 -7.52
C GLN A 104 4.46 -2.70 -8.57
N VAL A 105 5.50 -3.50 -8.78
CA VAL A 105 6.51 -3.27 -9.82
C VAL A 105 6.47 -4.35 -10.89
N ASP A 106 6.93 -4.03 -12.08
CA ASP A 106 7.03 -4.96 -13.20
C ASP A 106 8.29 -5.84 -13.02
N ALA A 107 8.16 -6.80 -12.13
CA ALA A 107 9.18 -7.80 -11.88
C ALA A 107 8.52 -9.17 -11.67
N PRO A 108 8.90 -10.20 -12.43
CA PRO A 108 8.40 -11.54 -12.19
C PRO A 108 8.87 -12.02 -10.82
N PRO A 109 8.04 -12.75 -10.08
CA PRO A 109 8.47 -13.36 -8.82
C PRO A 109 9.58 -14.38 -9.09
N LEU A 110 10.56 -14.44 -8.20
CA LEU A 110 11.63 -15.45 -8.28
C LEU A 110 11.12 -16.86 -7.98
N VAL A 111 10.06 -16.96 -7.16
CA VAL A 111 9.39 -18.20 -6.78
C VAL A 111 7.89 -17.94 -6.82
N GLU A 112 7.14 -18.89 -7.37
CA GLU A 112 5.68 -18.81 -7.35
C GLU A 112 5.15 -18.87 -5.93
N ASN A 113 4.13 -18.04 -5.66
CA ASN A 113 3.46 -18.01 -4.38
C ASN A 113 2.21 -18.89 -4.42
N ASP A 114 2.22 -19.97 -3.67
CA ASP A 114 1.08 -20.88 -3.50
C ASP A 114 0.28 -20.65 -2.21
N PHE A 115 0.61 -19.59 -1.45
CA PHE A 115 -0.11 -19.24 -0.24
C PHE A 115 -1.58 -18.95 -0.51
N LYS A 116 -2.44 -19.66 0.23
CA LYS A 116 -3.89 -19.45 0.21
C LYS A 116 -4.32 -18.79 1.51
N GLY A 117 -4.71 -17.53 1.43
CA GLY A 117 -5.25 -16.80 2.57
C GLY A 117 -6.69 -17.21 2.91
N ASP A 118 -7.25 -16.60 3.96
CA ASP A 118 -8.61 -16.86 4.44
C ASP A 118 -9.71 -16.24 3.55
N LEU A 119 -9.33 -15.41 2.59
CA LEU A 119 -10.21 -14.91 1.55
C LEU A 119 -10.04 -15.80 0.32
N ALA A 120 -11.01 -16.70 0.07
CA ALA A 120 -11.01 -17.53 -1.12
C ALA A 120 -10.95 -16.65 -2.39
N GLU A 121 -10.15 -17.04 -3.38
CA GLU A 121 -10.09 -16.39 -4.67
C GLU A 121 -11.50 -16.17 -5.22
N GLY A 122 -11.87 -14.93 -5.49
CA GLY A 122 -13.13 -14.56 -6.14
C GLY A 122 -14.26 -14.07 -5.25
N LYS A 123 -14.13 -14.00 -3.93
CA LYS A 123 -15.11 -13.29 -3.10
C LYS A 123 -14.64 -11.89 -2.79
N ALA A 124 -14.73 -11.00 -3.77
CA ALA A 124 -14.78 -9.56 -3.49
C ALA A 124 -15.86 -9.34 -2.42
N ALA A 125 -15.49 -8.72 -1.30
CA ALA A 125 -16.44 -8.40 -0.23
C ALA A 125 -17.58 -7.55 -0.84
N LYS A 126 -18.74 -8.19 -1.11
CA LYS A 126 -19.96 -7.46 -1.40
C LYS A 126 -20.28 -6.66 -0.16
N GLY A 127 -19.99 -5.36 -0.21
CA GLY A 127 -20.38 -4.42 0.82
C GLY A 127 -21.88 -4.57 1.06
N LYS A 128 -22.27 -4.99 2.26
CA LYS A 128 -23.66 -4.93 2.69
C LYS A 128 -24.07 -3.45 2.66
N LYS A 129 -24.88 -3.06 1.65
CA LYS A 129 -25.72 -1.86 1.77
C LYS A 129 -26.66 -2.13 2.94
N LYS A 130 -26.47 -1.41 4.05
CA LYS A 130 -27.53 -1.22 5.04
C LYS A 130 -28.46 -0.14 4.48
N ASN A 131 -29.70 -0.52 4.29
CA ASN A 131 -30.83 0.42 4.14
C ASN A 131 -30.94 1.29 5.39
#